data_6a179ff88a61b98415f2aede24c8cd74
#
_entry.id   6a179ff88a61b98415f2aede24c8cd74
#
_cell.length_a   1.000
_cell.length_b   1.000
_cell.length_c   1.000
_cell.angle_alpha   90.00
_cell.angle_beta   90.00
_cell.angle_gamma   90.00
#
_symmetry.space_group_name_H-M   'P 1'
#
loop_
_entity.id
_entity.type
_entity.pdbx_description
1 polymer ?
#
loop_
_entity_poly.entity_id
_entity_poly.type
_entity_poly.pdbx_seq_one_letter_code
_entity_poly.pdbx_strand_id
1 'polypeptide(L)'
;MDIGRSLNKAIDIGQIEGAFAQGQGWSTSEEFLYFPSTGRLFTTGPGNYKIPSALDIPRDFRVELLEGADTSALKTIFSSKGVGEPPLFLGASVFFALRDAVLAKRRQEGVSAPLHMESPATPEILRMACEDQLVQMARIPQTLKDGKTPFVIRI
;
A
#
# COMPACT_ATOMS: atom_id res chain seq x y z
N MET A 1 2.05 -18.94 4.54
CA MET A 1 3.04 -18.85 3.46
C MET A 1 3.87 -20.13 3.42
N ASP A 2 4.27 -20.62 2.25
CA ASP A 2 5.20 -21.75 2.10
C ASP A 2 6.63 -21.21 1.96
N ILE A 3 7.48 -21.55 2.92
CA ILE A 3 8.90 -21.18 2.95
C ILE A 3 9.83 -22.42 2.85
N GLY A 4 9.24 -23.60 2.58
CA GLY A 4 9.94 -24.87 2.68
C GLY A 4 10.19 -25.26 4.15
N ARG A 5 11.35 -25.81 4.46
CA ARG A 5 11.70 -26.21 5.83
C ARG A 5 12.18 -25.00 6.64
N SER A 6 11.41 -24.59 7.63
CA SER A 6 11.81 -23.54 8.58
C SER A 6 12.93 -24.03 9.50
N LEU A 7 13.99 -23.25 9.62
CA LEU A 7 15.07 -23.48 10.61
C LEU A 7 14.83 -22.67 11.88
N ASN A 8 14.19 -21.50 11.76
CA ASN A 8 13.83 -20.64 12.90
C ASN A 8 12.51 -19.93 12.60
N LYS A 9 11.41 -20.46 13.14
CA LYS A 9 10.07 -19.92 12.92
C LYS A 9 9.92 -18.44 13.31
N ALA A 10 10.61 -17.99 14.36
CA ALA A 10 10.53 -16.60 14.81
C ALA A 10 11.11 -15.63 13.79
N ILE A 11 12.26 -16.01 13.17
CA ILE A 11 12.86 -15.23 12.10
C ILE A 11 11.95 -15.22 10.87
N ASP A 12 11.45 -16.37 10.47
CA ASP A 12 10.63 -16.52 9.27
C ASP A 12 9.31 -15.72 9.39
N ILE A 13 8.64 -15.79 10.53
CA ILE A 13 7.44 -15.00 10.80
C ILE A 13 7.76 -13.51 10.78
N GLY A 14 8.84 -13.10 11.46
CA GLY A 14 9.26 -11.69 11.47
C GLY A 14 9.58 -11.14 10.07
N GLN A 15 10.14 -11.96 9.17
CA GLN A 15 10.37 -11.58 7.77
C GLN A 15 9.04 -11.38 7.02
N ILE A 16 8.08 -12.27 7.24
CA ILE A 16 6.76 -12.17 6.60
C ILE A 16 6.01 -10.92 7.07
N GLU A 17 5.98 -10.68 8.38
CA GLU A 17 5.34 -9.50 8.97
C GLU A 17 6.00 -8.19 8.48
N GLY A 18 7.33 -8.15 8.47
CA GLY A 18 8.09 -7.00 8.00
C GLY A 18 7.90 -6.70 6.52
N ALA A 19 7.90 -7.73 5.68
CA ALA A 19 7.65 -7.56 4.25
C ALA A 19 6.21 -7.13 3.96
N PHE A 20 5.23 -7.67 4.69
CA PHE A 20 3.85 -7.22 4.60
C PHE A 20 3.72 -5.73 4.95
N ALA A 21 4.34 -5.28 6.05
CA ALA A 21 4.33 -3.88 6.46
C ALA A 21 4.92 -2.96 5.39
N GLN A 22 6.00 -3.35 4.73
CA GLN A 22 6.55 -2.61 3.58
C GLN A 22 5.58 -2.58 2.40
N GLY A 23 4.97 -3.71 2.04
CA GLY A 23 3.97 -3.77 0.97
C GLY A 23 2.73 -2.93 1.28
N GLN A 24 2.30 -2.88 2.55
CA GLN A 24 1.27 -1.98 3.02
C GLN A 24 1.67 -0.52 2.79
N GLY A 25 2.88 -0.13 3.18
CA GLY A 25 3.39 1.22 2.98
C GLY A 25 3.38 1.64 1.51
N TRP A 26 3.91 0.82 0.63
CA TRP A 26 3.91 1.06 -0.82
C TRP A 26 2.50 1.18 -1.40
N SER A 27 1.56 0.49 -0.81
CA SER A 27 0.17 0.52 -1.26
C SER A 27 -0.62 1.70 -0.71
N THR A 28 -0.14 2.39 0.33
CA THR A 28 -0.94 3.37 1.08
C THR A 28 -0.28 4.73 1.31
N SER A 29 0.86 4.78 1.97
CA SER A 29 1.42 6.04 2.50
C SER A 29 2.73 6.47 1.89
N GLU A 30 3.49 5.55 1.31
CA GLU A 30 4.79 5.83 0.74
C GLU A 30 4.64 6.36 -0.68
N GLU A 31 4.90 7.64 -0.88
CA GLU A 31 4.67 8.35 -2.13
C GLU A 31 5.91 9.06 -2.60
N PHE A 32 6.22 8.94 -3.88
CA PHE A 32 7.28 9.69 -4.54
C PHE A 32 6.73 10.98 -5.14
N LEU A 33 7.15 12.11 -4.58
CA LEU A 33 6.80 13.44 -5.05
C LEU A 33 8.03 14.18 -5.53
N TYR A 34 7.89 14.95 -6.60
CA TYR A 34 8.99 15.65 -7.24
C TYR A 34 8.70 17.14 -7.41
N PHE A 35 9.73 17.96 -7.35
CA PHE A 35 9.64 19.37 -7.73
C PHE A 35 9.57 19.47 -9.26
N PRO A 36 8.48 19.99 -9.85
CA PRO A 36 8.31 20.01 -11.31
C PRO A 36 9.33 20.86 -12.02
N SER A 37 9.85 21.90 -11.37
CA SER A 37 10.85 22.80 -11.95
C SER A 37 12.26 22.22 -12.07
N THR A 38 12.60 21.23 -11.25
CA THR A 38 13.97 20.70 -11.16
C THR A 38 14.08 19.20 -11.31
N GLY A 39 12.96 18.46 -11.26
CA GLY A 39 12.95 17.01 -11.23
C GLY A 39 13.52 16.38 -9.96
N ARG A 40 13.85 17.19 -8.95
CA ARG A 40 14.38 16.68 -7.68
C ARG A 40 13.30 16.01 -6.87
N LEU A 41 13.65 14.88 -6.24
CA LEU A 41 12.76 14.19 -5.30
C LEU A 41 12.49 15.10 -4.09
N PHE A 42 11.22 15.28 -3.74
CA PHE A 42 10.77 16.00 -2.55
C PHE A 42 10.72 15.08 -1.33
N THR A 43 10.22 13.85 -1.51
CA THR A 43 10.03 12.86 -0.45
C THR A 43 11.33 12.11 -0.14
N THR A 44 12.29 12.79 0.49
CA THR A 44 13.66 12.30 0.71
C THR A 44 13.91 11.69 2.07
N GLY A 45 12.93 11.71 2.99
CA GLY A 45 13.15 11.21 4.34
C GLY A 45 11.83 11.04 5.11
N PRO A 46 11.88 10.52 6.34
CA PRO A 46 10.70 10.11 7.10
C PRO A 46 9.74 11.25 7.43
N GLY A 47 10.18 12.49 7.33
CA GLY A 47 9.34 13.66 7.51
C GLY A 47 8.28 13.83 6.42
N ASN A 48 8.58 13.42 5.20
CA ASN A 48 7.74 13.56 4.02
C ASN A 48 7.55 12.27 3.21
N TYR A 49 8.44 11.28 3.31
CA TYR A 49 8.22 9.92 2.85
C TYR A 49 7.68 9.08 4.00
N LYS A 50 6.37 8.77 3.96
CA LYS A 50 5.62 8.26 5.10
C LYS A 50 5.60 6.73 5.13
N ILE A 51 6.61 6.11 5.74
CA ILE A 51 6.57 4.68 6.04
C ILE A 51 5.49 4.37 7.09
N PRO A 52 4.89 3.17 7.10
CA PRO A 52 3.93 2.78 8.11
C PRO A 52 4.48 2.92 9.53
N SER A 53 3.68 3.49 10.43
CA SER A 53 3.97 3.52 11.85
C SER A 53 3.50 2.24 12.53
N ALA A 54 3.88 2.04 13.78
CA ALA A 54 3.39 0.90 14.57
C ALA A 54 1.85 0.88 14.73
N LEU A 55 1.18 2.03 14.63
CA LEU A 55 -0.28 2.12 14.70
C LEU A 55 -0.98 1.75 13.39
N ASP A 56 -0.26 1.74 12.28
CA ASP A 56 -0.79 1.37 10.97
C ASP A 56 -0.78 -0.15 10.76
N ILE A 57 -0.01 -0.89 11.58
CA ILE A 57 0.04 -2.35 11.48
C ILE A 57 -1.27 -2.95 11.99
N PRO A 58 -1.84 -3.98 11.30
CA PRO A 58 -3.07 -4.62 11.74
C PRO A 58 -2.99 -5.13 13.18
N ARG A 59 -3.99 -4.81 14.01
CA ARG A 59 -4.04 -5.31 15.41
C ARG A 59 -4.26 -6.81 15.50
N ASP A 60 -5.05 -7.37 14.57
CA ASP A 60 -5.21 -8.81 14.38
C ASP A 60 -4.38 -9.19 13.15
N PHE A 61 -3.14 -9.58 13.40
CA PHE A 61 -2.18 -9.93 12.36
C PHE A 61 -1.73 -11.39 12.55
N ARG A 62 -2.35 -12.28 11.79
CA ARG A 62 -2.12 -13.73 11.90
C ARG A 62 -1.25 -14.20 10.76
N VAL A 63 -0.09 -14.72 11.09
CA VAL A 63 0.87 -15.28 10.14
C VAL A 63 1.10 -16.75 10.46
N GLU A 64 0.95 -17.59 9.44
CA GLU A 64 1.16 -19.01 9.55
C GLU A 64 2.11 -19.50 8.43
N LEU A 65 2.96 -20.44 8.76
CA LEU A 65 3.78 -21.17 7.81
C LEU A 65 3.03 -22.42 7.36
N LEU A 66 3.09 -22.73 6.06
CA LEU A 66 2.52 -23.96 5.53
C LEU A 66 3.40 -25.15 5.98
N GLU A 67 2.88 -25.95 6.89
CA GLU A 67 3.54 -27.15 7.37
C GLU A 67 3.16 -28.37 6.51
N GLY A 68 4.08 -29.31 6.39
CA GLY A 68 3.82 -30.60 5.71
C GLY A 68 3.67 -30.50 4.19
N ALA A 69 4.04 -29.41 3.55
CA ALA A 69 4.09 -29.35 2.10
C ALA A 69 5.12 -30.34 1.55
N ASP A 70 4.81 -31.00 0.43
CA ASP A 70 5.76 -31.86 -0.26
C ASP A 70 6.87 -31.01 -0.89
N THR A 71 8.05 -31.10 -0.31
CA THR A 71 9.26 -30.41 -0.77
C THR A 71 10.24 -31.33 -1.48
N SER A 72 9.86 -32.57 -1.79
CA SER A 72 10.75 -33.60 -2.38
C SER A 72 11.34 -33.16 -3.73
N ALA A 73 10.61 -32.38 -4.51
CA ALA A 73 11.07 -31.85 -5.79
C ALA A 73 12.01 -30.63 -5.66
N LEU A 74 12.13 -30.04 -4.46
CA LEU A 74 13.01 -28.89 -4.25
C LEU A 74 14.47 -29.34 -4.09
N LYS A 75 15.29 -28.88 -5.01
CA LYS A 75 16.75 -29.12 -4.98
C LYS A 75 17.51 -27.95 -4.34
N THR A 76 16.94 -27.38 -3.27
CA THR A 76 17.55 -26.30 -2.51
C THR A 76 18.10 -26.81 -1.18
N ILE A 77 19.01 -26.03 -0.57
CA ILE A 77 19.59 -26.40 0.74
C ILE A 77 18.43 -26.44 1.76
N PHE A 78 18.32 -27.59 2.46
CA PHE A 78 17.23 -27.85 3.44
C PHE A 78 15.82 -27.68 2.89
N SER A 79 15.62 -27.82 1.57
CA SER A 79 14.33 -27.54 0.92
C SER A 79 13.77 -26.13 1.24
N SER A 80 14.65 -25.16 1.43
CA SER A 80 14.29 -23.78 1.77
C SER A 80 13.76 -23.01 0.55
N LYS A 81 12.89 -22.07 0.80
CA LYS A 81 12.37 -21.09 -0.17
C LYS A 81 12.61 -19.65 0.32
N GLY A 82 12.52 -18.68 -0.58
CA GLY A 82 12.62 -17.28 -0.21
C GLY A 82 11.49 -16.87 0.74
N VAL A 83 11.81 -16.10 1.77
CA VAL A 83 10.86 -15.64 2.79
C VAL A 83 10.85 -14.13 2.98
N GLY A 84 11.99 -13.45 2.74
CA GLY A 84 12.11 -12.00 3.05
C GLY A 84 11.30 -11.10 2.13
N GLU A 85 11.31 -11.35 0.83
CA GLU A 85 10.72 -10.45 -0.18
C GLU A 85 9.32 -10.89 -0.67
N PRO A 86 9.04 -12.18 -0.92
CA PRO A 86 7.77 -12.59 -1.49
C PRO A 86 6.53 -12.12 -0.71
N PRO A 87 6.52 -12.01 0.63
CA PRO A 87 5.36 -11.52 1.38
C PRO A 87 5.03 -10.04 1.17
N LEU A 88 5.93 -9.23 0.60
CA LEU A 88 5.68 -7.83 0.30
C LEU A 88 4.44 -7.66 -0.56
N PHE A 89 4.24 -8.53 -1.55
CA PHE A 89 3.06 -8.49 -2.42
C PHE A 89 1.74 -8.70 -1.66
N LEU A 90 1.76 -9.38 -0.52
CA LEU A 90 0.57 -9.56 0.32
C LEU A 90 0.03 -8.23 0.86
N GLY A 91 0.89 -7.21 0.98
CA GLY A 91 0.48 -5.84 1.35
C GLY A 91 -0.51 -5.22 0.37
N ALA A 92 -0.58 -5.68 -0.89
CA ALA A 92 -1.59 -5.26 -1.85
C ALA A 92 -3.03 -5.55 -1.38
N SER A 93 -3.22 -6.52 -0.48
CA SER A 93 -4.55 -6.80 0.12
C SER A 93 -5.12 -5.59 0.83
N VAL A 94 -4.28 -4.75 1.43
CA VAL A 94 -4.68 -3.50 2.07
C VAL A 94 -5.25 -2.52 1.05
N PHE A 95 -4.57 -2.38 -0.11
CA PHE A 95 -5.07 -1.54 -1.20
C PHE A 95 -6.47 -1.97 -1.67
N PHE A 96 -6.66 -3.27 -1.88
CA PHE A 96 -7.97 -3.78 -2.32
C PHE A 96 -9.05 -3.62 -1.27
N ALA A 97 -8.73 -3.79 0.02
CA ALA A 97 -9.68 -3.55 1.12
C ALA A 97 -10.10 -2.07 1.17
N LEU A 98 -9.15 -1.14 1.03
CA LEU A 98 -9.43 0.30 0.96
C LEU A 98 -10.26 0.66 -0.28
N ARG A 99 -9.95 0.08 -1.42
CA ARG A 99 -10.72 0.24 -2.66
C ARG A 99 -12.16 -0.23 -2.48
N ASP A 100 -12.37 -1.36 -1.85
CA ASP A 100 -13.71 -1.89 -1.59
C ASP A 100 -14.50 -1.01 -0.61
N ALA A 101 -13.84 -0.44 0.40
CA ALA A 101 -14.45 0.53 1.31
C ALA A 101 -14.89 1.81 0.57
N VAL A 102 -14.06 2.33 -0.33
CA VAL A 102 -14.41 3.47 -1.20
C VAL A 102 -15.60 3.12 -2.09
N LEU A 103 -15.61 1.94 -2.71
CA LEU A 103 -16.73 1.48 -3.54
C LEU A 103 -18.02 1.37 -2.73
N ALA A 104 -17.95 0.87 -1.49
CA ALA A 104 -19.11 0.82 -0.60
C ALA A 104 -19.66 2.22 -0.29
N LYS A 105 -18.77 3.18 0.02
CA LYS A 105 -19.17 4.57 0.25
C LYS A 105 -19.80 5.18 -1.00
N ARG A 106 -19.21 5.01 -2.18
CA ARG A 106 -19.75 5.52 -3.45
C ARG A 106 -21.15 4.97 -3.74
N ARG A 107 -21.39 3.67 -3.47
CA ARG A 107 -22.73 3.07 -3.63
C ARG A 107 -23.76 3.73 -2.72
N GLN A 108 -23.38 4.03 -1.45
CA GLN A 108 -24.26 4.75 -0.52
C GLN A 108 -24.64 6.16 -1.00
N GLU A 109 -23.71 6.83 -1.68
CA GLU A 109 -23.91 8.18 -2.24
C GLU A 109 -24.54 8.17 -3.65
N GLY A 110 -24.83 6.98 -4.20
CA GLY A 110 -25.43 6.85 -5.54
C GLY A 110 -24.46 7.19 -6.68
N VAL A 111 -23.15 7.18 -6.43
CA VAL A 111 -22.13 7.46 -7.44
C VAL A 111 -21.94 6.23 -8.33
N SER A 112 -22.32 6.35 -9.60
CA SER A 112 -22.25 5.28 -10.60
C SER A 112 -21.01 5.33 -11.51
N ALA A 113 -20.26 6.44 -11.48
CA ALA A 113 -19.05 6.58 -12.29
C ALA A 113 -18.01 5.49 -11.95
N PRO A 114 -17.20 5.02 -12.90
CA PRO A 114 -16.12 4.08 -12.63
C PRO A 114 -15.13 4.62 -11.59
N LEU A 115 -14.68 3.76 -10.68
CA LEU A 115 -13.64 4.12 -9.72
C LEU A 115 -12.27 3.91 -10.36
N HIS A 116 -11.53 5.01 -10.52
CA HIS A 116 -10.10 4.98 -10.79
C HIS A 116 -9.35 5.28 -9.50
N MET A 117 -8.53 4.34 -9.05
CA MET A 117 -7.72 4.49 -7.84
C MET A 117 -6.38 3.82 -8.07
N GLU A 118 -5.32 4.58 -7.90
CA GLU A 118 -3.94 4.15 -8.10
C GLU A 118 -3.22 3.98 -6.76
N SER A 119 -2.16 3.19 -6.76
CA SER A 119 -1.26 3.06 -5.63
C SER A 119 -0.16 4.15 -5.72
N PRO A 120 0.25 4.70 -4.58
CA PRO A 120 -0.25 4.48 -3.22
C PRO A 120 -1.60 5.17 -2.97
N ALA A 121 -2.51 4.46 -2.29
CA ALA A 121 -3.82 4.98 -1.89
C ALA A 121 -3.68 5.86 -0.65
N THR A 122 -3.09 7.05 -0.81
CA THR A 122 -2.92 8.00 0.29
C THR A 122 -4.26 8.46 0.85
N PRO A 123 -4.31 8.98 2.09
CA PRO A 123 -5.54 9.51 2.68
C PRO A 123 -6.25 10.52 1.79
N GLU A 124 -5.50 11.36 1.08
CA GLU A 124 -6.05 12.31 0.10
C GLU A 124 -6.75 11.58 -1.05
N ILE A 125 -6.07 10.61 -1.67
CA ILE A 125 -6.63 9.82 -2.78
C ILE A 125 -7.90 9.10 -2.33
N LEU A 126 -7.87 8.43 -1.17
CA LEU A 126 -9.01 7.73 -0.61
C LEU A 126 -10.19 8.69 -0.38
N ARG A 127 -9.90 9.86 0.20
CA ARG A 127 -10.93 10.86 0.48
C ARG A 127 -11.56 11.39 -0.80
N MET A 128 -10.73 11.76 -1.77
CA MET A 128 -11.19 12.30 -3.05
C MET A 128 -11.93 11.26 -3.90
N ALA A 129 -11.52 9.99 -3.83
CA ALA A 129 -12.15 8.88 -4.54
C ALA A 129 -13.59 8.59 -4.09
N CYS A 130 -13.98 8.99 -2.89
CA CYS A 130 -15.35 8.81 -2.41
C CYS A 130 -16.39 9.62 -3.20
N GLU A 131 -16.02 10.76 -3.78
CA GLU A 131 -16.88 11.64 -4.60
C GLU A 131 -18.20 12.04 -3.95
N ASP A 132 -18.25 12.06 -2.61
CA ASP A 132 -19.43 12.47 -1.85
C ASP A 132 -19.60 13.99 -1.81
N GLN A 133 -20.64 14.46 -1.13
CA GLN A 133 -20.95 15.88 -1.01
C GLN A 133 -19.77 16.70 -0.46
N LEU A 134 -19.03 16.17 0.52
CA LEU A 134 -17.87 16.88 1.09
C LEU A 134 -16.75 17.08 0.06
N VAL A 135 -16.51 16.06 -0.78
CA VAL A 135 -15.54 16.17 -1.88
C VAL A 135 -15.99 17.21 -2.90
N GLN A 136 -17.29 17.26 -3.23
CA GLN A 136 -17.81 18.27 -4.15
C GLN A 136 -17.64 19.69 -3.60
N MET A 137 -17.90 19.88 -2.31
CA MET A 137 -17.70 21.18 -1.63
C MET A 137 -16.22 21.60 -1.57
N ALA A 138 -15.30 20.64 -1.44
CA ALA A 138 -13.86 20.89 -1.37
C ALA A 138 -13.19 21.10 -2.75
N ARG A 139 -13.90 20.88 -3.85
CA ARG A 139 -13.32 21.06 -5.21
C ARG A 139 -12.98 22.52 -5.47
N ILE A 140 -11.74 22.77 -5.80
CA ILE A 140 -11.27 24.09 -6.22
C ILE A 140 -11.78 24.33 -7.64
N PRO A 141 -12.50 25.44 -7.91
CA PRO A 141 -12.93 25.80 -9.26
C PRO A 141 -11.75 25.86 -10.23
N GLN A 142 -11.96 25.39 -11.46
CA GLN A 142 -10.90 25.35 -12.49
C GLN A 142 -10.27 26.73 -12.71
N THR A 143 -11.07 27.79 -12.68
CA THR A 143 -10.61 29.19 -12.82
C THR A 143 -9.55 29.60 -11.78
N LEU A 144 -9.52 28.94 -10.61
CA LEU A 144 -8.53 29.18 -9.58
C LEU A 144 -7.27 28.31 -9.74
N LYS A 145 -7.36 27.28 -10.59
CA LYS A 145 -6.23 26.38 -10.88
C LYS A 145 -5.37 26.85 -12.05
N ASP A 146 -5.98 27.59 -12.95
CA ASP A 146 -5.34 28.00 -14.21
C ASP A 146 -4.09 28.87 -13.93
N GLY A 147 -2.98 28.51 -14.57
CA GLY A 147 -1.71 29.21 -14.46
C GLY A 147 -0.91 28.95 -13.18
N LYS A 148 -1.38 28.10 -12.25
CA LYS A 148 -0.62 27.75 -11.05
C LYS A 148 0.17 26.48 -11.25
N THR A 149 1.49 26.56 -11.09
CA THR A 149 2.35 25.39 -11.02
C THR A 149 2.22 24.74 -9.65
N PRO A 150 1.94 23.44 -9.54
CA PRO A 150 1.91 22.78 -8.24
C PRO A 150 3.31 22.79 -7.61
N PHE A 151 3.35 22.81 -6.26
CA PHE A 151 4.60 22.80 -5.50
C PHE A 151 5.37 21.49 -5.72
N VAL A 152 4.65 20.38 -5.73
CA VAL A 152 5.18 19.06 -6.04
C VAL A 152 4.21 18.32 -6.96
N ILE A 153 4.73 17.34 -7.68
CA ILE A 153 3.94 16.44 -8.53
C ILE A 153 4.29 14.98 -8.23
N ARG A 154 3.31 14.10 -8.44
CA ARG A 154 3.51 12.67 -8.59
C ARG A 154 3.91 12.39 -10.05
N ILE A 155 4.80 11.43 -10.28
CA ILE A 155 5.16 10.93 -11.61
C ILE A 155 4.57 9.54 -11.78
#